data_72f9668faa1d73b13e84952deb7c4cf2
#
_entry.id   72f9668faa1d73b13e84952deb7c4cf2
#
_cell.length_a   1.000
_cell.length_b   1.000
_cell.length_c   1.000
_cell.angle_alpha   90.00
_cell.angle_beta   90.00
_cell.angle_gamma   90.00
#
_symmetry.space_group_name_H-M   'P 1'
#
loop_
_entity.id
_entity.type
_entity.pdbx_description
1 polymer ?
#
loop_
_entity_poly.entity_id
_entity_poly.type
_entity_poly.pdbx_seq_one_letter_code
_entity_poly.pdbx_strand_id
1 'polypeptide(L)'
;GMHNTLIMRRIHGSCGRLPILLWCNGLGEEWYIPGFKELGQLFKREEVYFAVDKTLRERNADPLQPRGSSAFYWSSTESDAATASGFYMKFGISMNINKANVKHVRAICRF
;
A
#
# COMPACT_ATOMS: atom_id res chain seq x y z
N GLY A 1 6.55 6.38 1.12
CA GLY A 1 6.49 5.11 1.77
C GLY A 1 6.86 5.13 3.23
N MET A 2 8.06 4.71 3.56
CA MET A 2 8.48 4.60 4.97
C MET A 2 8.46 5.94 5.70
N HIS A 3 8.93 7.00 5.06
CA HIS A 3 8.93 8.35 5.63
C HIS A 3 7.51 8.82 5.97
N ASN A 4 6.58 8.65 5.04
CA ASN A 4 5.18 9.02 5.25
C ASN A 4 4.55 8.19 6.38
N THR A 5 4.85 6.91 6.45
CA THR A 5 4.36 6.03 7.51
C THR A 5 4.89 6.46 8.87
N LEU A 6 6.17 6.82 8.96
CA LEU A 6 6.76 7.31 10.20
C LEU A 6 6.14 8.65 10.64
N ILE A 7 5.87 9.55 9.72
CA ILE A 7 5.18 10.81 10.02
C ILE A 7 3.78 10.52 10.56
N MET A 8 3.03 9.65 9.93
CA MET A 8 1.68 9.27 10.39
C MET A 8 1.73 8.65 11.78
N ARG A 9 2.70 7.78 12.07
CA ARG A 9 2.89 7.20 13.40
C ARG A 9 3.19 8.26 14.44
N ARG A 10 4.01 9.25 14.08
CA ARG A 10 4.37 10.34 14.99
C ARG A 10 3.17 11.21 15.33
N ILE A 11 2.33 11.54 14.33
CA ILE A 11 1.16 12.41 14.50
C ILE A 11 0.04 11.68 15.28
N HIS A 12 -0.20 10.41 14.97
CA HIS A 12 -1.32 9.64 15.52
C HIS A 12 -0.93 8.72 16.67
N GLY A 13 0.33 8.71 17.06
CA GLY A 13 0.86 7.82 18.09
C GLY A 13 1.10 6.40 17.56
N SER A 14 1.57 5.51 18.45
CA SER A 14 1.94 4.15 18.09
C SER A 14 0.75 3.31 17.59
N CYS A 15 -0.43 3.57 18.12
CA CYS A 15 -1.64 2.85 17.75
C CYS A 15 -2.42 3.56 16.67
N GLY A 16 -2.27 4.88 16.56
CA GLY A 16 -2.98 5.69 15.61
C GLY A 16 -4.50 5.51 15.68
N ARG A 17 -5.23 6.43 15.09
CA ARG A 17 -6.66 6.29 14.86
C ARG A 17 -6.96 5.69 13.50
N LEU A 18 -5.91 5.36 12.73
CA LEU A 18 -6.00 4.84 11.38
C LEU A 18 -5.82 3.31 11.42
N PRO A 19 -6.85 2.53 11.04
CA PRO A 19 -6.76 1.07 11.04
C PRO A 19 -5.58 0.52 10.24
N ILE A 20 -5.23 1.19 9.15
CA ILE A 20 -4.09 0.80 8.30
C ILE A 20 -2.77 0.88 9.07
N LEU A 21 -2.60 1.88 9.93
CA LEU A 21 -1.41 2.00 10.77
C LEU A 21 -1.36 0.95 11.86
N LEU A 22 -2.49 0.65 12.48
CA LEU A 22 -2.58 -0.42 13.48
C LEU A 22 -2.15 -1.76 12.87
N TRP A 23 -2.65 -2.06 11.71
CA TRP A 23 -2.30 -3.28 11.00
C TRP A 23 -0.81 -3.32 10.65
N CYS A 24 -0.29 -2.23 10.10
CA CYS A 24 1.13 -2.16 9.71
C CYS A 24 2.06 -2.24 10.91
N ASN A 25 1.70 -1.58 12.02
CA ASN A 25 2.48 -1.65 13.26
C ASN A 25 2.56 -3.08 13.82
N GLY A 26 1.50 -3.86 13.64
CA GLY A 26 1.46 -5.26 14.06
C GLY A 26 2.44 -6.15 13.30
N LEU A 27 2.91 -5.74 12.13
CA LEU A 27 3.88 -6.48 11.34
C LEU A 27 5.33 -6.26 11.80
N GLY A 28 5.61 -5.16 12.52
CA GLY A 28 6.94 -4.80 13.00
C GLY A 28 7.44 -3.48 12.44
N GLU A 29 8.52 -2.96 13.02
CA GLU A 29 9.05 -1.63 12.67
C GLU A 29 9.65 -1.55 11.26
N GLU A 30 10.10 -2.68 10.71
CA GLU A 30 10.69 -2.74 9.37
C GLU A 30 9.64 -2.66 8.26
N TRP A 31 8.36 -2.82 8.61
CA TRP A 31 7.26 -2.78 7.65
C TRP A 31 6.68 -1.39 7.54
N TYR A 32 6.33 -1.01 6.32
CA TYR A 32 5.74 0.30 6.06
C TYR A 32 4.76 0.24 4.89
N ILE A 33 3.91 1.26 4.81
CA ILE A 33 2.95 1.41 3.72
C ILE A 33 3.65 2.12 2.57
N PRO A 34 3.72 1.53 1.37
CA PRO A 34 4.44 2.15 0.26
C PRO A 34 3.79 3.45 -0.19
N GLY A 35 4.62 4.39 -0.65
CA GLY A 35 4.14 5.59 -1.32
C GLY A 35 3.62 5.25 -2.74
N PHE A 36 2.92 6.20 -3.37
CA PHE A 36 2.32 5.93 -4.67
C PHE A 36 3.36 5.60 -5.77
N LYS A 37 4.56 6.19 -5.67
CA LYS A 37 5.64 5.88 -6.62
C LYS A 37 6.17 4.46 -6.44
N GLU A 38 6.27 4.01 -5.20
CA GLU A 38 6.69 2.65 -4.89
C GLU A 38 5.66 1.62 -5.36
N LEU A 39 4.37 1.91 -5.18
CA LEU A 39 3.29 1.08 -5.73
C LEU A 39 3.37 1.04 -7.26
N GLY A 40 3.67 2.17 -7.89
CA GLY A 40 3.85 2.23 -9.35
C GLY A 40 5.00 1.33 -9.81
N GLN A 41 6.12 1.31 -9.09
CA GLN A 41 7.22 0.41 -9.41
C GLN A 41 6.81 -1.06 -9.35
N LEU A 42 5.98 -1.42 -8.39
CA LEU A 42 5.49 -2.79 -8.26
C LEU A 42 4.45 -3.14 -9.33
N PHE A 43 3.47 -2.29 -9.55
CA PHE A 43 2.29 -2.66 -10.33
C PHE A 43 2.35 -2.28 -11.81
N LYS A 44 3.12 -1.25 -12.19
CA LYS A 44 3.25 -0.85 -13.61
C LYS A 44 4.23 -1.73 -14.36
N ARG A 45 5.24 -2.23 -13.69
CA ARG A 45 6.26 -3.08 -14.30
C ARG A 45 5.79 -4.52 -14.27
N GLU A 46 5.37 -5.01 -15.41
CA GLU A 46 4.79 -6.36 -15.53
C GLU A 46 5.71 -7.44 -14.99
N GLU A 47 6.99 -7.41 -15.34
CA GLU A 47 7.97 -8.40 -14.89
C GLU A 47 8.15 -8.37 -13.37
N VAL A 48 8.09 -7.20 -12.75
CA VAL A 48 8.18 -7.06 -11.29
C VAL A 48 6.92 -7.61 -10.64
N TYR A 49 5.75 -7.23 -11.15
CA TYR A 49 4.47 -7.71 -10.63
C TYR A 49 4.40 -9.24 -10.63
N PHE A 50 4.69 -9.87 -11.76
CA PHE A 50 4.59 -11.34 -11.85
C PHE A 50 5.65 -12.06 -11.02
N ALA A 51 6.86 -11.51 -10.90
CA ALA A 51 7.89 -12.09 -10.04
C ALA A 51 7.48 -12.07 -8.57
N VAL A 52 6.93 -10.95 -8.10
CA VAL A 52 6.45 -10.81 -6.71
C VAL A 52 5.26 -11.73 -6.47
N ASP A 53 4.28 -11.72 -7.36
CA ASP A 53 3.08 -12.54 -7.21
C ASP A 53 3.42 -14.04 -7.18
N LYS A 54 4.32 -14.48 -8.03
CA LYS A 54 4.82 -15.86 -8.05
C LYS A 54 5.43 -16.24 -6.71
N THR A 55 6.30 -15.38 -6.17
CA THR A 55 6.97 -15.62 -4.89
C THR A 55 5.95 -15.71 -3.74
N LEU A 56 4.96 -14.83 -3.74
CA LEU A 56 3.90 -14.87 -2.73
C LEU A 56 3.13 -16.19 -2.78
N ARG A 57 2.76 -16.64 -3.96
CA ARG A 57 2.02 -17.90 -4.16
C ARG A 57 2.86 -19.11 -3.74
N GLU A 58 4.14 -19.14 -4.06
CA GLU A 58 5.05 -20.22 -3.68
C GLU A 58 5.22 -20.34 -2.16
N ARG A 59 5.07 -19.23 -1.44
CA ARG A 59 5.19 -19.18 0.02
C ARG A 59 3.84 -19.25 0.75
N ASN A 60 2.76 -19.53 0.03
CA ASN A 60 1.41 -19.57 0.58
C ASN A 60 0.98 -18.24 1.24
N ALA A 61 1.55 -17.13 0.77
CA ALA A 61 1.13 -15.79 1.19
C ALA A 61 -0.01 -15.28 0.30
N ASP A 62 -0.70 -14.23 0.76
CA ASP A 62 -1.78 -13.64 -0.03
C ASP A 62 -1.24 -13.09 -1.35
N PRO A 63 -1.76 -13.52 -2.50
CA PRO A 63 -1.30 -13.03 -3.79
C PRO A 63 -1.71 -11.58 -4.02
N LEU A 64 -1.04 -10.95 -4.98
CA LEU A 64 -1.43 -9.61 -5.41
C LEU A 64 -2.78 -9.67 -6.13
N GLN A 65 -3.54 -8.57 -6.04
CA GLN A 65 -4.80 -8.46 -6.79
C GLN A 65 -4.50 -8.45 -8.30
N PRO A 66 -5.36 -9.06 -9.12
CA PRO A 66 -5.09 -9.17 -10.55
C PRO A 66 -4.97 -7.81 -11.23
N ARG A 67 -4.03 -7.71 -12.16
CA ARG A 67 -3.94 -6.55 -13.05
C ARG A 67 -5.19 -6.49 -13.92
N GLY A 68 -5.71 -5.28 -14.13
CA GLY A 68 -6.96 -5.08 -14.86
C GLY A 68 -8.22 -5.30 -14.05
N SER A 69 -8.11 -5.76 -12.80
CA SER A 69 -9.25 -5.87 -11.90
C SER A 69 -9.67 -4.50 -11.35
N SER A 70 -10.82 -4.44 -10.71
CA SER A 70 -11.30 -3.20 -10.07
C SER A 70 -10.64 -2.93 -8.71
N ALA A 71 -9.63 -3.69 -8.33
CA ALA A 71 -8.92 -3.52 -7.07
C ALA A 71 -8.15 -2.22 -7.01
N PHE A 72 -8.09 -1.63 -5.83
CA PHE A 72 -7.37 -0.40 -5.55
C PHE A 72 -6.51 -0.63 -4.30
N TYR A 73 -5.26 -0.20 -4.36
CA TYR A 73 -4.33 -0.28 -3.23
C TYR A 73 -4.05 1.12 -2.69
N TRP A 74 -4.22 1.29 -1.38
CA TRP A 74 -3.83 2.51 -0.70
C TRP A 74 -2.32 2.71 -0.73
N SER A 75 -1.90 3.97 -0.89
CA SER A 75 -0.52 4.38 -0.61
C SER A 75 -0.46 5.18 0.68
N SER A 76 0.76 5.46 1.15
CA SER A 76 0.98 6.37 2.28
C SER A 76 1.03 7.83 1.87
N THR A 77 0.80 8.14 0.60
CA THR A 77 0.86 9.50 0.08
C THR A 77 -0.50 10.18 0.22
N GLU A 78 -0.57 11.21 1.04
CA GLU A 78 -1.77 12.03 1.17
C GLU A 78 -1.84 13.07 0.05
N SER A 79 -3.05 13.30 -0.45
CA SER A 79 -3.32 14.45 -1.32
C SER A 79 -3.86 15.64 -0.53
N ASP A 80 -4.70 15.39 0.48
CA ASP A 80 -5.18 16.38 1.43
C ASP A 80 -5.72 15.68 2.70
N ALA A 81 -6.38 16.44 3.57
CA ALA A 81 -6.91 15.89 4.83
C ALA A 81 -7.94 14.79 4.64
N ALA A 82 -8.72 14.84 3.57
CA ALA A 82 -9.83 13.94 3.31
C ALA A 82 -9.50 12.83 2.29
N THR A 83 -8.50 13.04 1.44
CA THR A 83 -8.16 12.11 0.35
C THR A 83 -6.71 11.68 0.42
N ALA A 84 -6.45 10.46 -0.07
CA ALA A 84 -5.11 9.94 -0.22
C ALA A 84 -4.97 9.29 -1.59
N SER A 85 -3.75 9.18 -2.06
CA SER A 85 -3.49 8.52 -3.33
C SER A 85 -3.33 7.03 -3.16
N GLY A 86 -3.56 6.32 -4.23
CA GLY A 86 -3.33 4.90 -4.31
C GLY A 86 -3.27 4.47 -5.77
N PHE A 87 -3.20 3.18 -5.99
CA PHE A 87 -3.04 2.61 -7.32
C PHE A 87 -4.28 1.83 -7.73
N TYR A 88 -4.87 2.22 -8.87
CA TYR A 88 -6.04 1.56 -9.43
C TYR A 88 -5.60 0.52 -10.46
N MET A 89 -5.81 -0.75 -10.14
CA MET A 89 -5.32 -1.88 -10.95
C MET A 89 -5.95 -1.94 -12.34
N LYS A 90 -7.20 -1.48 -12.46
CA LYS A 90 -7.94 -1.57 -13.72
C LYS A 90 -7.26 -0.82 -14.87
N PHE A 91 -6.77 0.39 -14.60
CA PHE A 91 -6.13 1.23 -15.60
C PHE A 91 -4.63 1.38 -15.41
N GLY A 92 -4.07 0.83 -14.33
CA GLY A 92 -2.65 0.96 -14.03
C GLY A 92 -2.23 2.39 -13.71
N ILE A 93 -3.08 3.17 -13.05
CA ILE A 93 -2.85 4.58 -12.75
C ILE A 93 -2.99 4.88 -11.27
N SER A 94 -2.35 5.97 -10.83
CA SER A 94 -2.55 6.52 -9.49
C SER A 94 -3.81 7.38 -9.48
N MET A 95 -4.59 7.28 -8.41
CA MET A 95 -5.80 8.06 -8.20
C MET A 95 -5.88 8.52 -6.76
N ASN A 96 -6.56 9.66 -6.54
CA ASN A 96 -6.88 10.16 -5.21
C ASN A 96 -8.33 9.82 -4.89
N ILE A 97 -8.56 9.18 -3.75
CA ILE A 97 -9.92 8.85 -3.31
C ILE A 97 -10.08 9.20 -1.83
N ASN A 98 -11.34 9.29 -1.40
CA ASN A 98 -11.67 9.61 -0.02
C ASN A 98 -11.15 8.53 0.94
N LYS A 99 -10.52 8.96 2.03
CA LYS A 99 -9.93 8.08 3.05
C LYS A 99 -10.95 7.20 3.77
N ALA A 100 -12.23 7.54 3.70
CA ALA A 100 -13.30 6.72 4.29
C ALA A 100 -13.57 5.42 3.51
N ASN A 101 -13.08 5.30 2.29
CA ASN A 101 -13.24 4.07 1.51
C ASN A 101 -12.36 2.94 2.07
N VAL A 102 -12.91 1.73 2.04
CA VAL A 102 -12.18 0.52 2.42
C VAL A 102 -11.57 -0.08 1.15
N LYS A 103 -10.24 -0.15 1.10
CA LYS A 103 -9.49 -0.65 -0.05
C LYS A 103 -8.36 -1.56 0.41
N HIS A 104 -7.74 -2.24 -0.53
CA HIS A 104 -6.59 -3.10 -0.24
C HIS A 104 -5.38 -2.29 0.20
N VAL A 105 -4.54 -2.93 0.99
CA VAL A 105 -3.25 -2.38 1.39
C VAL A 105 -2.21 -3.49 1.33
N ARG A 106 -1.00 -3.12 0.91
CA ARG A 106 0.15 -4.02 0.92
C ARG A 106 1.30 -3.31 1.62
N ALA A 107 1.70 -3.82 2.76
CA ALA A 107 2.91 -3.34 3.41
C ALA A 107 4.14 -3.95 2.73
N ILE A 108 5.22 -3.19 2.73
CA ILE A 108 6.52 -3.67 2.25
C ILE A 108 7.52 -3.59 3.39
N CYS A 109 8.52 -4.43 3.31
CA CYS A 109 9.54 -4.54 4.34
C CYS A 109 10.86 -4.00 3.83
N ARG A 110 11.57 -3.27 4.68
CA ARG A 110 12.91 -2.79 4.40
C ARG A 110 13.93 -3.82 4.91
N PHE A 111 14.86 -4.15 4.05
CA PHE A 111 15.97 -5.02 4.41
C PHE A 111 17.16 -4.23 4.93
#